data_448210ba952e6887be4fcf4bc13d9854
#
_entry.id   448210ba952e6887be4fcf4bc13d9854
#
_cell.length_a   1.000
_cell.length_b   1.000
_cell.length_c   1.000
_cell.angle_alpha   90.00
_cell.angle_beta   90.00
_cell.angle_gamma   90.00
#
_symmetry.space_group_name_H-M   'P 1'
#
loop_
_entity.id
_entity.type
_entity.pdbx_description
1 polymer ?
#
loop_
_entity_poly.entity_id
_entity_poly.type
_entity_poly.pdbx_seq_one_letter_code
_entity_poly.pdbx_strand_id
1 'polypeptide(L)'
;MEFSHIPVLLQPCLDGLNIDPAGIYLDGTAGGAGHSREIAKRLTTGRLISLDQDPDAVAVATERLKCLPAQVVQVNFREAARVLAELGIPAVNGALLDLGVSSHQLDDAARGFSYHADAPLDMRMSQQGPTAADLVNTLDREELTRILRDYGEEPYAWQIAGKIVAARAEQPILTTLQLAEIVAAAVPPAERRKAKNPARRTFQAIRIAVNSELDALNEGLDAIFDCLAPGGRLCVITFHSLEDRLVKNKFRRWAQRCTCPPEQPICTCGGVAKAKLITRKPIEADAAELETNRRSRSAKLRVLEKA
;
A
#
# COMPACT_ATOMS: atom_id res chain seq x y z
N MET A 1 17.97 -4.20 16.80
CA MET A 1 18.21 -3.02 15.93
C MET A 1 17.18 -1.95 16.27
N GLU A 2 17.63 -0.75 16.55
CA GLU A 2 16.73 0.36 16.87
C GLU A 2 16.05 0.83 15.57
N PHE A 3 14.73 0.67 15.48
CA PHE A 3 13.92 1.14 14.37
C PHE A 3 13.81 2.68 14.43
N SER A 4 14.86 3.38 14.01
CA SER A 4 14.84 4.84 13.82
C SER A 4 14.24 5.18 12.45
N HIS A 5 12.94 4.90 12.26
CA HIS A 5 12.26 5.23 11.01
C HIS A 5 11.39 6.46 11.20
N ILE A 6 11.61 7.50 10.39
CA ILE A 6 10.75 8.68 10.31
C ILE A 6 9.56 8.30 9.41
N PRO A 7 8.31 8.38 9.91
CA PRO A 7 7.13 8.12 9.08
C PRO A 7 7.06 9.10 7.91
N VAL A 8 6.67 8.61 6.75
CA VAL A 8 6.55 9.40 5.52
C VAL A 8 5.37 10.37 5.63
N LEU A 9 5.57 11.64 5.30
CA LEU A 9 4.51 12.67 5.33
C LEU A 9 3.76 12.73 6.67
N LEU A 10 4.48 12.55 7.80
CA LEU A 10 3.85 12.43 9.12
C LEU A 10 2.96 13.63 9.45
N GLN A 11 3.52 14.86 9.41
CA GLN A 11 2.75 16.05 9.78
C GLN A 11 1.57 16.28 8.82
N PRO A 12 1.73 16.17 7.48
CA PRO A 12 0.60 16.24 6.54
C PRO A 12 -0.51 15.21 6.81
N CYS A 13 -0.17 13.99 7.28
CA CYS A 13 -1.16 12.98 7.67
C CYS A 13 -1.93 13.38 8.93
N LEU A 14 -1.24 13.86 9.95
CA LEU A 14 -1.86 14.30 11.20
C LEU A 14 -2.79 15.50 10.96
N ASP A 15 -2.37 16.47 10.16
CA ASP A 15 -3.19 17.61 9.75
C ASP A 15 -4.39 17.17 8.91
N GLY A 16 -4.15 16.21 7.99
CA GLY A 16 -5.18 15.62 7.15
C GLY A 16 -6.25 14.90 7.96
N LEU A 17 -5.87 14.13 8.97
CA LEU A 17 -6.79 13.43 9.86
C LEU A 17 -7.61 14.37 10.73
N ASN A 18 -7.12 15.58 11.06
CA ASN A 18 -7.79 16.55 11.93
C ASN A 18 -8.27 15.90 13.24
N ILE A 19 -7.32 15.40 14.02
CA ILE A 19 -7.56 14.49 15.14
C ILE A 19 -8.36 15.17 16.24
N ASP A 20 -9.56 14.59 16.55
CA ASP A 20 -10.29 14.84 17.77
C ASP A 20 -9.75 13.93 18.89
N PRO A 21 -9.28 14.47 20.03
CA PRO A 21 -8.75 13.66 21.14
C PRO A 21 -9.72 12.62 21.73
N ALA A 22 -11.03 12.78 21.52
CA ALA A 22 -12.05 11.82 21.92
C ALA A 22 -12.47 10.86 20.82
N GLY A 23 -11.96 11.03 19.58
CA GLY A 23 -12.34 10.26 18.41
C GLY A 23 -11.75 8.86 18.36
N ILE A 24 -12.32 8.03 17.50
CA ILE A 24 -11.82 6.69 17.18
C ILE A 24 -11.14 6.73 15.82
N TYR A 25 -9.92 6.22 15.75
CA TYR A 25 -9.12 6.22 14.52
C TYR A 25 -8.69 4.82 14.11
N LEU A 26 -8.50 4.63 12.82
CA LEU A 26 -8.00 3.41 12.21
C LEU A 26 -6.67 3.71 11.50
N ASP A 27 -5.63 2.94 11.80
CA ASP A 27 -4.44 2.84 10.96
C ASP A 27 -4.44 1.46 10.32
N GLY A 28 -4.66 1.37 9.01
CA GLY A 28 -4.75 0.09 8.29
C GLY A 28 -3.40 -0.52 7.95
N THR A 29 -2.29 0.19 8.24
CA THR A 29 -0.93 -0.16 7.83
C THR A 29 0.05 0.20 8.94
N ALA A 30 -0.08 -0.47 10.09
CA ALA A 30 0.65 -0.12 11.31
C ALA A 30 2.17 -0.11 11.12
N GLY A 31 2.72 -1.06 10.35
CA GLY A 31 4.15 -1.19 10.11
C GLY A 31 4.96 -1.11 11.40
N GLY A 32 5.94 -0.23 11.46
CA GLY A 32 6.71 0.04 12.68
C GLY A 32 5.99 0.96 13.69
N ALA A 33 4.68 1.19 13.55
CA ALA A 33 3.85 2.05 14.39
C ALA A 33 4.26 3.54 14.42
N GLY A 34 4.92 4.03 13.39
CA GLY A 34 5.35 5.42 13.34
C GLY A 34 4.18 6.41 13.33
N HIS A 35 3.26 6.29 12.40
CA HIS A 35 2.02 7.06 12.33
C HIS A 35 1.09 6.73 13.50
N SER A 36 0.85 5.43 13.75
CA SER A 36 0.01 4.96 14.85
C SER A 36 0.37 5.59 16.18
N ARG A 37 1.67 5.66 16.52
CA ARG A 37 2.15 6.25 17.76
C ARG A 37 1.82 7.74 17.88
N GLU A 38 2.03 8.48 16.81
CA GLU A 38 1.77 9.93 16.81
C GLU A 38 0.28 10.27 16.79
N ILE A 39 -0.56 9.41 16.18
CA ILE A 39 -2.02 9.48 16.30
C ILE A 39 -2.43 9.20 17.74
N ALA A 40 -2.00 8.06 18.31
CA ALA A 40 -2.40 7.62 19.64
C ALA A 40 -1.99 8.60 20.75
N LYS A 41 -0.84 9.28 20.65
CA LYS A 41 -0.42 10.34 21.59
C LYS A 41 -1.35 11.55 21.63
N ARG A 42 -2.16 11.79 20.60
CA ARG A 42 -3.11 12.89 20.52
C ARG A 42 -4.50 12.54 21.06
N LEU A 43 -4.71 11.26 21.38
CA LEU A 43 -5.97 10.77 21.94
C LEU A 43 -5.95 10.86 23.48
N THR A 44 -7.08 11.25 24.07
CA THR A 44 -7.28 11.30 25.52
C THR A 44 -8.32 10.29 25.97
N THR A 45 -9.56 10.41 25.50
CA THR A 45 -10.66 9.47 25.74
C THR A 45 -10.96 8.63 24.48
N GLY A 46 -10.40 9.01 23.35
CA GLY A 46 -10.48 8.28 22.10
C GLY A 46 -9.57 7.03 22.08
N ARG A 47 -9.62 6.28 20.97
CA ARG A 47 -8.77 5.10 20.78
C ARG A 47 -8.33 4.93 19.34
N LEU A 48 -7.21 4.24 19.15
CA LEU A 48 -6.68 3.85 17.85
C LEU A 48 -6.80 2.33 17.66
N ILE A 49 -7.28 1.92 16.50
CA ILE A 49 -7.18 0.53 16.03
C ILE A 49 -6.12 0.50 14.95
N SER A 50 -5.06 -0.29 15.14
CA SER A 50 -3.95 -0.42 14.19
C SER A 50 -3.94 -1.82 13.60
N LEU A 51 -3.97 -1.92 12.28
CA LEU A 51 -3.97 -3.18 11.54
C LEU A 51 -2.66 -3.37 10.79
N ASP A 52 -2.15 -4.58 10.75
CA ASP A 52 -1.12 -4.99 9.81
C ASP A 52 -1.26 -6.48 9.51
N GLN A 53 -0.94 -6.88 8.29
CA GLN A 53 -0.94 -8.29 7.91
C GLN A 53 0.38 -8.99 8.22
N ASP A 54 1.48 -8.22 8.42
CA ASP A 54 2.81 -8.75 8.70
C ASP A 54 2.95 -9.03 10.21
N PRO A 55 3.17 -10.30 10.62
CA PRO A 55 3.35 -10.66 12.03
C PRO A 55 4.52 -9.91 12.70
N ASP A 56 5.59 -9.62 11.96
CA ASP A 56 6.74 -8.88 12.51
C ASP A 56 6.37 -7.42 12.80
N ALA A 57 5.61 -6.79 11.90
CA ALA A 57 5.08 -5.44 12.10
C ALA A 57 4.12 -5.39 13.31
N VAL A 58 3.23 -6.37 13.42
CA VAL A 58 2.29 -6.49 14.56
C VAL A 58 3.03 -6.60 15.90
N ALA A 59 4.07 -7.42 15.97
CA ALA A 59 4.86 -7.58 17.19
C ALA A 59 5.52 -6.25 17.60
N VAL A 60 6.14 -5.55 16.66
CA VAL A 60 6.77 -4.23 16.88
C VAL A 60 5.74 -3.18 17.27
N ALA A 61 4.61 -3.10 16.56
CA ALA A 61 3.55 -2.14 16.82
C ALA A 61 2.94 -2.36 18.21
N THR A 62 2.69 -3.61 18.60
CA THR A 62 2.15 -3.96 19.93
C THR A 62 3.05 -3.46 21.05
N GLU A 63 4.35 -3.68 20.96
CA GLU A 63 5.28 -3.20 21.99
C GLU A 63 5.37 -1.67 22.02
N ARG A 64 5.41 -1.01 20.84
CA ARG A 64 5.52 0.46 20.75
C ARG A 64 4.28 1.21 21.18
N LEU A 65 3.13 0.59 21.09
CA LEU A 65 1.82 1.19 21.43
C LEU A 65 1.31 0.78 22.82
N LYS A 66 2.03 -0.07 23.55
CA LYS A 66 1.62 -0.69 24.82
C LYS A 66 1.07 0.26 25.89
N CYS A 67 1.62 1.48 25.96
CA CYS A 67 1.20 2.49 26.96
C CYS A 67 0.31 3.59 26.34
N LEU A 68 -0.24 3.39 25.16
CA LEU A 68 -1.06 4.34 24.44
C LEU A 68 -2.48 3.79 24.25
N PRO A 69 -3.49 4.62 24.02
CA PRO A 69 -4.87 4.19 23.79
C PRO A 69 -5.02 3.56 22.39
N ALA A 70 -4.34 2.43 22.17
CA ALA A 70 -4.27 1.76 20.88
C ALA A 70 -4.41 0.25 21.03
N GLN A 71 -5.06 -0.37 20.07
CA GLN A 71 -5.16 -1.83 19.93
C GLN A 71 -4.59 -2.25 18.58
N VAL A 72 -3.68 -3.25 18.57
CA VAL A 72 -3.09 -3.79 17.35
C VAL A 72 -3.77 -5.12 17.01
N VAL A 73 -4.11 -5.32 15.74
CA VAL A 73 -4.75 -6.53 15.23
C VAL A 73 -4.01 -7.02 13.99
N GLN A 74 -3.64 -8.31 13.97
CA GLN A 74 -3.00 -8.92 12.80
C GLN A 74 -4.05 -9.28 11.75
N VAL A 75 -4.19 -8.42 10.74
CA VAL A 75 -5.14 -8.64 9.64
C VAL A 75 -4.81 -7.70 8.47
N ASN A 76 -5.19 -8.07 7.26
CA ASN A 76 -5.14 -7.16 6.13
C ASN A 76 -6.23 -6.08 6.26
N PHE A 77 -5.93 -4.84 5.95
CA PHE A 77 -6.86 -3.70 6.06
C PHE A 77 -8.15 -3.85 5.22
N ARG A 78 -8.20 -4.77 4.24
CA ARG A 78 -9.45 -5.14 3.55
C ARG A 78 -10.53 -5.65 4.50
N GLU A 79 -10.11 -6.20 5.63
CA GLU A 79 -10.99 -6.75 6.68
C GLU A 79 -11.35 -5.69 7.75
N ALA A 80 -11.03 -4.43 7.54
CA ALA A 80 -11.23 -3.37 8.53
C ALA A 80 -12.67 -3.31 9.05
N ALA A 81 -13.66 -3.42 8.18
CA ALA A 81 -15.08 -3.40 8.56
C ALA A 81 -15.44 -4.55 9.50
N ARG A 82 -14.93 -5.76 9.23
CA ARG A 82 -15.15 -6.93 10.11
C ARG A 82 -14.51 -6.72 11.48
N VAL A 83 -13.26 -6.26 11.52
CA VAL A 83 -12.58 -6.00 12.81
C VAL A 83 -13.30 -4.95 13.64
N LEU A 84 -13.71 -3.83 13.01
CA LEU A 84 -14.45 -2.78 13.71
C LEU A 84 -15.79 -3.28 14.25
N ALA A 85 -16.51 -4.11 13.50
CA ALA A 85 -17.76 -4.73 13.94
C ALA A 85 -17.54 -5.67 15.12
N GLU A 86 -16.52 -6.53 15.10
CA GLU A 86 -16.14 -7.43 16.21
C GLU A 86 -15.78 -6.66 17.50
N LEU A 87 -15.19 -5.47 17.34
CA LEU A 87 -14.85 -4.57 18.46
C LEU A 87 -16.02 -3.70 18.94
N GLY A 88 -17.19 -3.82 18.31
CA GLY A 88 -18.36 -3.01 18.61
C GLY A 88 -18.20 -1.53 18.27
N ILE A 89 -17.37 -1.21 17.26
CA ILE A 89 -17.12 0.14 16.78
C ILE A 89 -17.99 0.41 15.55
N PRO A 90 -19.06 1.21 15.66
CA PRO A 90 -19.97 1.47 14.55
C PRO A 90 -19.38 2.38 13.48
N ALA A 91 -18.48 3.27 13.85
CA ALA A 91 -17.81 4.20 12.93
C ALA A 91 -16.51 4.75 13.51
N VAL A 92 -15.61 5.22 12.63
CA VAL A 92 -14.34 5.87 12.99
C VAL A 92 -14.32 7.32 12.51
N ASN A 93 -13.67 8.20 13.30
CA ASN A 93 -13.53 9.63 13.00
C ASN A 93 -12.44 9.90 11.94
N GLY A 94 -11.55 8.93 11.72
CA GLY A 94 -10.58 9.02 10.65
C GLY A 94 -9.84 7.70 10.44
N ALA A 95 -9.29 7.55 9.23
CA ALA A 95 -8.49 6.39 8.87
C ALA A 95 -7.25 6.81 8.08
N LEU A 96 -6.15 6.08 8.28
CA LEU A 96 -4.89 6.22 7.57
C LEU A 96 -4.55 4.90 6.87
N LEU A 97 -4.08 5.01 5.63
CA LEU A 97 -3.38 3.95 4.90
C LEU A 97 -2.04 4.49 4.42
N ASP A 98 -0.92 3.91 4.87
CA ASP A 98 0.43 4.14 4.36
C ASP A 98 0.83 2.92 3.53
N LEU A 99 0.56 2.97 2.21
CA LEU A 99 0.63 1.81 1.34
C LEU A 99 2.07 1.39 1.01
N GLY A 100 2.22 0.19 0.50
CA GLY A 100 3.48 -0.37 0.02
C GLY A 100 4.20 -1.20 1.08
N VAL A 101 5.52 -1.34 0.90
CA VAL A 101 6.38 -2.17 1.76
C VAL A 101 6.92 -1.36 2.94
N SER A 102 6.95 -2.00 4.11
CA SER A 102 7.57 -1.39 5.28
C SER A 102 9.10 -1.34 5.12
N SER A 103 9.73 -0.46 5.90
CA SER A 103 11.18 -0.40 5.95
C SER A 103 11.82 -1.71 6.36
N HIS A 104 11.21 -2.39 7.33
CA HIS A 104 11.67 -3.69 7.80
C HIS A 104 11.67 -4.73 6.67
N GLN A 105 10.60 -4.80 5.89
CA GLN A 105 10.50 -5.72 4.75
C GLN A 105 11.57 -5.45 3.68
N LEU A 106 11.98 -4.19 3.48
CA LEU A 106 13.04 -3.84 2.52
C LEU A 106 14.44 -4.07 3.07
N ASP A 107 14.64 -3.86 4.38
CA ASP A 107 15.95 -3.93 5.03
C ASP A 107 16.31 -5.36 5.44
N ASP A 108 15.30 -6.22 5.66
CA ASP A 108 15.51 -7.66 5.87
C ASP A 108 15.59 -8.38 4.52
N ALA A 109 16.81 -8.71 4.10
CA ALA A 109 17.05 -9.42 2.86
C ALA A 109 16.30 -10.75 2.76
N ALA A 110 16.13 -11.48 3.89
CA ALA A 110 15.45 -12.78 3.91
C ALA A 110 13.98 -12.72 3.48
N ARG A 111 13.35 -11.54 3.53
CA ARG A 111 11.98 -11.30 3.07
C ARG A 111 11.87 -11.22 1.54
N GLY A 112 12.96 -11.11 0.81
CA GLY A 112 12.99 -11.17 -0.66
C GLY A 112 12.41 -9.97 -1.42
N PHE A 113 12.15 -8.83 -0.77
CA PHE A 113 11.61 -7.64 -1.43
C PHE A 113 12.64 -6.84 -2.23
N SER A 114 13.94 -7.04 -1.93
CA SER A 114 15.04 -6.29 -2.53
C SER A 114 15.77 -7.11 -3.59
N TYR A 115 16.16 -6.45 -4.67
CA TYR A 115 17.04 -7.01 -5.72
C TYR A 115 18.52 -6.58 -5.54
N HIS A 116 18.88 -6.04 -4.38
CA HIS A 116 20.24 -5.56 -4.10
C HIS A 116 21.12 -6.60 -3.39
N ALA A 117 20.52 -7.58 -2.77
CA ALA A 117 21.18 -8.67 -2.09
C ALA A 117 20.60 -10.01 -2.56
N ASP A 118 21.42 -11.06 -2.57
CA ASP A 118 20.92 -12.41 -2.84
C ASP A 118 20.20 -12.96 -1.63
N ALA A 119 18.95 -13.35 -1.84
CA ALA A 119 18.06 -13.80 -0.78
C ALA A 119 16.94 -14.69 -1.37
N PRO A 120 16.23 -15.46 -0.53
CA PRO A 120 15.05 -16.21 -0.98
C PRO A 120 14.05 -15.30 -1.68
N LEU A 121 13.50 -15.75 -2.80
CA LEU A 121 12.50 -15.02 -3.58
C LEU A 121 11.11 -15.22 -2.96
N ASP A 122 10.85 -14.57 -1.82
CA ASP A 122 9.61 -14.73 -1.04
C ASP A 122 8.55 -13.65 -1.35
N MET A 123 8.76 -12.40 -0.97
CA MET A 123 7.91 -11.22 -1.15
C MET A 123 6.54 -11.27 -0.45
N ARG A 124 6.25 -12.24 0.42
CA ARG A 124 4.98 -12.30 1.17
C ARG A 124 5.00 -11.32 2.34
N MET A 125 4.06 -10.40 2.37
CA MET A 125 3.90 -9.49 3.52
C MET A 125 3.33 -10.24 4.73
N SER A 126 2.31 -11.09 4.54
CA SER A 126 1.67 -11.88 5.60
C SER A 126 2.46 -13.11 6.03
N GLN A 127 3.54 -13.46 5.33
CA GLN A 127 4.30 -14.71 5.46
C GLN A 127 3.47 -15.99 5.19
N GLN A 128 2.28 -15.85 4.60
CA GLN A 128 1.38 -16.95 4.26
C GLN A 128 1.07 -16.99 2.75
N GLY A 129 0.68 -18.15 2.26
CA GLY A 129 0.34 -18.35 0.86
C GLY A 129 1.55 -18.54 -0.06
N PRO A 130 1.36 -18.44 -1.39
CA PRO A 130 2.41 -18.64 -2.38
C PRO A 130 3.45 -17.52 -2.34
N THR A 131 4.71 -17.90 -2.52
CA THR A 131 5.86 -17.00 -2.61
C THR A 131 6.02 -16.41 -4.02
N ALA A 132 6.89 -15.42 -4.16
CA ALA A 132 7.30 -14.92 -5.48
C ALA A 132 8.01 -16.03 -6.31
N ALA A 133 8.78 -16.91 -5.65
CA ALA A 133 9.37 -18.07 -6.29
C ALA A 133 8.30 -19.01 -6.85
N ASP A 134 7.24 -19.29 -6.11
CA ASP A 134 6.13 -20.10 -6.59
C ASP A 134 5.50 -19.49 -7.85
N LEU A 135 5.21 -18.19 -7.85
CA LEU A 135 4.62 -17.51 -9.00
C LEU A 135 5.51 -17.61 -10.25
N VAL A 136 6.79 -17.28 -10.14
CA VAL A 136 7.67 -17.29 -11.31
C VAL A 136 7.96 -18.71 -11.83
N ASN A 137 7.89 -19.73 -10.97
CA ASN A 137 8.14 -21.11 -11.36
C ASN A 137 6.88 -21.84 -11.86
N THR A 138 5.66 -21.37 -11.56
CA THR A 138 4.42 -22.12 -11.89
C THR A 138 3.54 -21.44 -12.93
N LEU A 139 3.41 -20.10 -12.91
CA LEU A 139 2.52 -19.39 -13.82
C LEU A 139 2.98 -19.53 -15.29
N ASP A 140 2.03 -19.60 -16.22
CA ASP A 140 2.35 -19.63 -17.63
C ASP A 140 2.90 -18.27 -18.14
N ARG A 141 3.37 -18.25 -19.39
CA ARG A 141 3.98 -17.05 -19.98
C ARG A 141 2.99 -15.91 -20.11
N GLU A 142 1.75 -16.22 -20.45
CA GLU A 142 0.66 -15.25 -20.64
C GLU A 142 0.28 -14.57 -19.32
N GLU A 143 0.14 -15.35 -18.25
CA GLU A 143 -0.14 -14.85 -16.91
C GLU A 143 1.01 -14.00 -16.36
N LEU A 144 2.27 -14.46 -16.50
CA LEU A 144 3.45 -13.67 -16.14
C LEU A 144 3.49 -12.35 -16.93
N THR A 145 3.22 -12.41 -18.24
CA THR A 145 3.19 -11.20 -19.09
C THR A 145 2.13 -10.21 -18.60
N ARG A 146 0.94 -10.71 -18.28
CA ARG A 146 -0.15 -9.90 -17.75
C ARG A 146 0.26 -9.20 -16.44
N ILE A 147 0.81 -9.95 -15.49
CA ILE A 147 1.31 -9.42 -14.22
C ILE A 147 2.36 -8.33 -14.45
N LEU A 148 3.36 -8.60 -15.26
CA LEU A 148 4.45 -7.66 -15.53
C LEU A 148 3.97 -6.39 -16.23
N ARG A 149 3.04 -6.51 -17.19
CA ARG A 149 2.46 -5.38 -17.90
C ARG A 149 1.52 -4.57 -17.03
N ASP A 150 0.57 -5.22 -16.35
CA ASP A 150 -0.53 -4.55 -15.66
C ASP A 150 -0.11 -4.01 -14.29
N TYR A 151 0.79 -4.70 -13.56
CA TYR A 151 1.25 -4.30 -12.23
C TYR A 151 2.64 -3.64 -12.22
N GLY A 152 3.45 -3.89 -13.25
CA GLY A 152 4.78 -3.28 -13.40
C GLY A 152 4.82 -2.11 -14.37
N GLU A 153 3.78 -1.94 -15.21
CA GLU A 153 3.83 -1.03 -16.38
C GLU A 153 5.13 -1.30 -17.17
N GLU A 154 5.50 -2.60 -17.31
CA GLU A 154 6.77 -3.06 -17.89
C GLU A 154 6.65 -3.21 -19.42
N PRO A 155 7.34 -2.39 -20.21
CA PRO A 155 7.24 -2.45 -21.68
C PRO A 155 7.82 -3.72 -22.28
N TYR A 156 8.72 -4.42 -21.58
CA TYR A 156 9.35 -5.68 -22.01
C TYR A 156 8.72 -6.91 -21.35
N ALA A 157 7.48 -6.81 -20.88
CA ALA A 157 6.78 -7.85 -20.13
C ALA A 157 6.81 -9.22 -20.84
N TRP A 158 6.54 -9.26 -22.16
CA TRP A 158 6.54 -10.51 -22.94
C TRP A 158 7.92 -11.14 -23.04
N GLN A 159 8.95 -10.34 -23.26
CA GLN A 159 10.34 -10.81 -23.35
C GLN A 159 10.83 -11.33 -21.99
N ILE A 160 10.53 -10.60 -20.92
CA ILE A 160 10.91 -10.99 -19.55
C ILE A 160 10.20 -12.30 -19.17
N ALA A 161 8.88 -12.39 -19.38
CA ALA A 161 8.12 -13.61 -19.11
C ALA A 161 8.68 -14.82 -19.89
N GLY A 162 9.01 -14.64 -21.17
CA GLY A 162 9.64 -15.67 -21.98
C GLY A 162 11.00 -16.12 -21.44
N LYS A 163 11.82 -15.19 -20.94
CA LYS A 163 13.12 -15.53 -20.32
C LYS A 163 12.96 -16.24 -18.98
N ILE A 164 11.97 -15.84 -18.16
CA ILE A 164 11.63 -16.54 -16.90
C ILE A 164 11.24 -17.99 -17.19
N VAL A 165 10.31 -18.20 -18.15
CA VAL A 165 9.85 -19.55 -18.51
C VAL A 165 11.00 -20.43 -19.07
N ALA A 166 11.89 -19.86 -19.88
CA ALA A 166 13.05 -20.58 -20.40
C ALA A 166 14.05 -20.94 -19.27
N ALA A 167 14.36 -19.99 -18.39
CA ALA A 167 15.32 -20.19 -17.29
C ALA A 167 14.83 -21.26 -16.30
N ARG A 168 13.55 -21.21 -15.89
CA ARG A 168 13.00 -22.20 -14.95
C ARG A 168 12.90 -23.62 -15.50
N ALA A 169 12.88 -23.77 -16.83
CA ALA A 169 12.92 -25.09 -17.46
C ALA A 169 14.27 -25.79 -17.28
N GLU A 170 15.36 -25.04 -17.06
CA GLU A 170 16.69 -25.56 -16.77
C GLU A 170 16.88 -25.79 -15.26
N GLN A 171 16.52 -24.80 -14.44
CA GLN A 171 16.56 -24.89 -12.99
C GLN A 171 15.56 -23.92 -12.33
N PRO A 172 14.97 -24.27 -11.18
CA PRO A 172 14.05 -23.38 -10.46
C PRO A 172 14.70 -22.04 -10.10
N ILE A 173 13.91 -20.95 -10.21
CA ILE A 173 14.32 -19.60 -9.82
C ILE A 173 13.96 -19.43 -8.35
N LEU A 174 14.96 -19.42 -7.46
CA LEU A 174 14.74 -19.45 -6.02
C LEU A 174 15.22 -18.19 -5.30
N THR A 175 16.06 -17.37 -5.97
CA THR A 175 16.63 -16.18 -5.32
C THR A 175 16.36 -14.90 -6.07
N THR A 176 16.46 -13.80 -5.34
CA THR A 176 16.24 -12.45 -5.85
C THR A 176 17.23 -12.07 -6.95
N LEU A 177 18.52 -12.42 -6.79
CA LEU A 177 19.52 -12.11 -7.81
C LEU A 177 19.32 -12.94 -9.08
N GLN A 178 18.98 -14.23 -8.97
CA GLN A 178 18.64 -15.06 -10.15
C GLN A 178 17.54 -14.38 -11.00
N LEU A 179 16.44 -13.96 -10.35
CA LEU A 179 15.37 -13.26 -11.05
C LEU A 179 15.85 -11.93 -11.65
N ALA A 180 16.61 -11.13 -10.90
CA ALA A 180 17.12 -9.84 -11.37
C ALA A 180 18.04 -9.98 -12.59
N GLU A 181 18.90 -11.00 -12.64
CA GLU A 181 19.79 -11.31 -13.77
C GLU A 181 18.98 -11.74 -15.01
N ILE A 182 17.98 -12.61 -14.84
CA ILE A 182 17.08 -13.03 -15.93
C ILE A 182 16.38 -11.82 -16.54
N VAL A 183 15.84 -10.92 -15.70
CA VAL A 183 15.20 -9.68 -16.15
C VAL A 183 16.19 -8.78 -16.89
N ALA A 184 17.38 -8.59 -16.33
CA ALA A 184 18.42 -7.77 -16.96
C ALA A 184 18.85 -8.32 -18.33
N ALA A 185 18.90 -9.65 -18.48
CA ALA A 185 19.20 -10.30 -19.76
C ALA A 185 18.08 -10.17 -20.81
N ALA A 186 16.84 -9.96 -20.37
CA ALA A 186 15.68 -9.80 -21.27
C ALA A 186 15.52 -8.38 -21.81
N VAL A 187 16.02 -7.35 -21.07
CA VAL A 187 15.90 -5.94 -21.43
C VAL A 187 17.04 -5.54 -22.38
N PRO A 188 16.74 -4.80 -23.49
CA PRO A 188 17.77 -4.36 -24.44
C PRO A 188 18.90 -3.54 -23.75
N PRO A 189 20.19 -3.68 -24.17
CA PRO A 189 21.31 -3.01 -23.52
C PRO A 189 21.21 -1.48 -23.46
N ALA A 190 20.58 -0.87 -24.46
CA ALA A 190 20.35 0.59 -24.50
C ALA A 190 19.40 1.03 -23.39
N GLU A 191 18.35 0.27 -23.12
CA GLU A 191 17.36 0.57 -22.07
C GLU A 191 17.90 0.24 -20.68
N ARG A 192 18.69 -0.84 -20.53
CA ARG A 192 19.38 -1.15 -19.27
C ARG A 192 20.25 0.02 -18.77
N ARG A 193 20.90 0.74 -19.68
CA ARG A 193 21.75 1.92 -19.34
C ARG A 193 20.94 3.12 -18.91
N LYS A 194 19.70 3.27 -19.36
CA LYS A 194 18.80 4.37 -18.98
C LYS A 194 18.11 4.11 -17.65
N ALA A 195 17.77 2.86 -17.33
CA ALA A 195 17.10 2.50 -16.11
C ALA A 195 18.06 2.49 -14.92
N LYS A 196 17.64 3.02 -13.77
CA LYS A 196 18.41 2.89 -12.51
C LYS A 196 18.62 1.42 -12.12
N ASN A 197 17.60 0.58 -12.32
CA ASN A 197 17.67 -0.88 -12.23
C ASN A 197 16.57 -1.48 -13.10
N PRO A 198 16.88 -2.36 -14.07
CA PRO A 198 15.90 -2.96 -14.97
C PRO A 198 14.91 -3.89 -14.27
N ALA A 199 15.28 -4.50 -13.13
CA ALA A 199 14.41 -5.40 -12.39
C ALA A 199 13.33 -4.69 -11.55
N ARG A 200 13.43 -3.37 -11.33
CA ARG A 200 12.54 -2.64 -10.42
C ARG A 200 11.05 -2.85 -10.71
N ARG A 201 10.65 -2.74 -11.97
CA ARG A 201 9.24 -2.89 -12.39
C ARG A 201 8.76 -4.33 -12.26
N THR A 202 9.61 -5.28 -12.61
CA THR A 202 9.34 -6.71 -12.44
C THR A 202 9.14 -7.07 -10.97
N PHE A 203 10.02 -6.62 -10.07
CA PHE A 203 9.89 -6.85 -8.63
C PHE A 203 8.61 -6.21 -8.06
N GLN A 204 8.29 -4.98 -8.46
CA GLN A 204 7.02 -4.35 -8.11
C GLN A 204 5.83 -5.17 -8.58
N ALA A 205 5.83 -5.63 -9.83
CA ALA A 205 4.73 -6.40 -10.41
C ALA A 205 4.49 -7.72 -9.68
N ILE A 206 5.56 -8.47 -9.41
CA ILE A 206 5.50 -9.75 -8.70
C ILE A 206 5.04 -9.53 -7.26
N ARG A 207 5.57 -8.51 -6.56
CA ARG A 207 5.15 -8.15 -5.21
C ARG A 207 3.65 -7.86 -5.13
N ILE A 208 3.15 -7.04 -6.04
CA ILE A 208 1.72 -6.70 -6.13
C ILE A 208 0.89 -7.98 -6.35
N ALA A 209 1.35 -8.89 -7.20
CA ALA A 209 0.65 -10.16 -7.48
C ALA A 209 0.66 -11.08 -6.25
N VAL A 210 1.81 -11.30 -5.60
CA VAL A 210 1.96 -12.15 -4.41
C VAL A 210 1.02 -11.70 -3.29
N ASN A 211 0.92 -10.39 -3.06
CA ASN A 211 0.18 -9.82 -1.93
C ASN A 211 -1.24 -9.34 -2.30
N SER A 212 -1.66 -9.48 -3.57
CA SER A 212 -2.94 -8.96 -4.08
C SER A 212 -3.17 -7.50 -3.69
N GLU A 213 -2.12 -6.66 -3.76
CA GLU A 213 -2.10 -5.31 -3.17
C GLU A 213 -3.18 -4.40 -3.74
N LEU A 214 -3.41 -4.43 -5.07
CA LEU A 214 -4.41 -3.57 -5.71
C LEU A 214 -5.85 -4.02 -5.41
N ASP A 215 -6.09 -5.32 -5.30
CA ASP A 215 -7.41 -5.85 -4.91
C ASP A 215 -7.69 -5.52 -3.44
N ALA A 216 -6.70 -5.72 -2.56
CA ALA A 216 -6.81 -5.33 -1.15
C ALA A 216 -7.07 -3.83 -1.00
N LEU A 217 -6.38 -2.99 -1.78
CA LEU A 217 -6.60 -1.55 -1.78
C LEU A 217 -8.01 -1.20 -2.27
N ASN A 218 -8.46 -1.83 -3.34
CA ASN A 218 -9.80 -1.58 -3.89
C ASN A 218 -10.91 -1.93 -2.90
N GLU A 219 -10.85 -3.12 -2.27
CA GLU A 219 -11.82 -3.58 -1.28
C GLU A 219 -11.70 -2.78 0.03
N GLY A 220 -10.48 -2.59 0.52
CA GLY A 220 -10.22 -1.89 1.78
C GLY A 220 -10.65 -0.43 1.76
N LEU A 221 -10.49 0.27 0.63
CA LEU A 221 -10.97 1.64 0.49
C LEU A 221 -12.48 1.73 0.64
N ASP A 222 -13.25 0.82 0.02
CA ASP A 222 -14.70 0.79 0.16
C ASP A 222 -15.10 0.46 1.60
N ALA A 223 -14.53 -0.60 2.18
CA ALA A 223 -14.82 -1.03 3.54
C ALA A 223 -14.52 0.08 4.59
N ILE A 224 -13.37 0.73 4.47
CA ILE A 224 -12.98 1.81 5.39
C ILE A 224 -13.86 3.05 5.19
N PHE A 225 -14.17 3.43 3.93
CA PHE A 225 -15.02 4.57 3.66
C PHE A 225 -16.43 4.38 4.25
N ASP A 226 -16.99 3.18 4.15
CA ASP A 226 -18.29 2.88 4.73
C ASP A 226 -18.29 2.98 6.27
N CYS A 227 -17.16 2.62 6.91
CA CYS A 227 -16.98 2.73 8.36
C CYS A 227 -16.64 4.15 8.86
N LEU A 228 -16.40 5.13 7.98
CA LEU A 228 -16.18 6.51 8.43
C LEU A 228 -17.49 7.12 8.99
N ALA A 229 -17.37 7.85 10.08
CA ALA A 229 -18.44 8.74 10.55
C ALA A 229 -18.63 9.91 9.56
N PRO A 230 -19.81 10.56 9.52
CA PRO A 230 -19.96 11.86 8.85
C PRO A 230 -18.93 12.87 9.37
N GLY A 231 -18.25 13.59 8.46
CA GLY A 231 -17.11 14.45 8.79
C GLY A 231 -15.79 13.70 9.06
N GLY A 232 -15.82 12.38 9.11
CA GLY A 232 -14.61 11.55 9.27
C GLY A 232 -13.70 11.60 8.03
N ARG A 233 -12.37 11.50 8.24
CA ARG A 233 -11.38 11.69 7.19
C ARG A 233 -10.60 10.43 6.85
N LEU A 234 -10.37 10.22 5.56
CA LEU A 234 -9.52 9.16 5.03
C LEU A 234 -8.25 9.77 4.42
N CYS A 235 -7.10 9.44 5.01
CA CYS A 235 -5.77 9.78 4.53
C CYS A 235 -5.14 8.54 3.88
N VAL A 236 -4.66 8.67 2.64
CA VAL A 236 -4.00 7.56 1.93
C VAL A 236 -2.69 8.05 1.32
N ILE A 237 -1.58 7.43 1.72
CA ILE A 237 -0.26 7.61 1.11
C ILE A 237 -0.05 6.50 0.09
N THR A 238 0.37 6.86 -1.10
CA THR A 238 0.68 5.95 -2.21
C THR A 238 2.11 6.15 -2.68
N PHE A 239 2.77 5.10 -3.22
CA PHE A 239 4.17 5.16 -3.65
C PHE A 239 4.37 4.87 -5.13
N HIS A 240 3.36 4.40 -5.84
CA HIS A 240 3.41 4.18 -7.28
C HIS A 240 2.11 4.59 -8.00
N SER A 241 2.23 4.69 -9.33
CA SER A 241 1.19 5.21 -10.22
C SER A 241 -0.14 4.46 -10.14
N LEU A 242 -0.12 3.14 -9.96
CA LEU A 242 -1.33 2.31 -9.94
C LEU A 242 -2.15 2.57 -8.67
N GLU A 243 -1.48 2.60 -7.50
CA GLU A 243 -2.13 2.97 -6.23
C GLU A 243 -2.74 4.37 -6.31
N ASP A 244 -1.95 5.38 -6.72
CA ASP A 244 -2.41 6.76 -6.81
C ASP A 244 -3.60 6.92 -7.77
N ARG A 245 -3.57 6.19 -8.89
CA ARG A 245 -4.67 6.17 -9.87
C ARG A 245 -5.95 5.60 -9.27
N LEU A 246 -5.85 4.48 -8.55
CA LEU A 246 -6.98 3.82 -7.90
C LEU A 246 -7.59 4.73 -6.83
N VAL A 247 -6.79 5.23 -5.89
CA VAL A 247 -7.24 6.15 -4.82
C VAL A 247 -7.88 7.40 -5.41
N LYS A 248 -7.21 8.06 -6.36
CA LYS A 248 -7.72 9.24 -7.04
C LYS A 248 -9.09 9.00 -7.67
N ASN A 249 -9.26 7.88 -8.35
CA ASN A 249 -10.51 7.57 -9.05
C ASN A 249 -11.65 7.28 -8.06
N LYS A 250 -11.39 6.51 -6.99
CA LYS A 250 -12.39 6.27 -5.93
C LYS A 250 -12.78 7.57 -5.23
N PHE A 251 -11.82 8.37 -4.81
CA PHE A 251 -12.07 9.65 -4.15
C PHE A 251 -12.90 10.59 -5.02
N ARG A 252 -12.59 10.67 -6.33
CA ARG A 252 -13.39 11.44 -7.29
C ARG A 252 -14.82 10.93 -7.39
N ARG A 253 -14.98 9.59 -7.46
CA ARG A 253 -16.31 8.96 -7.56
C ARG A 253 -17.18 9.29 -6.35
N TRP A 254 -16.63 9.22 -5.13
CA TRP A 254 -17.36 9.56 -3.90
C TRP A 254 -17.66 11.05 -3.77
N ALA A 255 -16.78 11.90 -4.27
CA ALA A 255 -16.95 13.35 -4.24
C ALA A 255 -17.82 13.90 -5.40
N GLN A 256 -18.18 13.06 -6.34
CA GLN A 256 -19.03 13.43 -7.47
C GLN A 256 -20.48 13.52 -7.04
N ARG A 257 -21.14 14.65 -7.35
CA ARG A 257 -22.56 14.86 -7.02
C ARG A 257 -23.49 13.93 -7.83
N CYS A 258 -23.20 13.77 -9.12
CA CYS A 258 -24.00 12.93 -10.00
C CYS A 258 -23.21 11.72 -10.47
N THR A 259 -23.77 10.52 -10.29
CA THR A 259 -23.21 9.24 -10.74
C THR A 259 -23.97 8.62 -11.91
N CYS A 260 -24.95 9.33 -12.46
CA CYS A 260 -25.69 8.90 -13.66
C CYS A 260 -24.77 8.83 -14.88
N PRO A 261 -25.05 7.93 -15.84
CA PRO A 261 -24.36 7.93 -17.13
C PRO A 261 -24.47 9.31 -17.82
N PRO A 262 -23.41 9.77 -18.53
CA PRO A 262 -23.42 11.07 -19.22
C PRO A 262 -24.57 11.25 -20.22
N GLU A 263 -25.05 10.14 -20.79
CA GLU A 263 -26.12 10.09 -21.79
C GLU A 263 -27.54 10.22 -21.17
N GLN A 264 -27.64 10.16 -19.85
CA GLN A 264 -28.94 10.22 -19.15
C GLN A 264 -29.41 11.66 -19.01
N PRO A 265 -30.52 12.04 -19.67
CA PRO A 265 -30.97 13.44 -19.74
C PRO A 265 -31.49 13.97 -18.40
N ILE A 266 -31.96 13.09 -17.52
CA ILE A 266 -32.52 13.47 -16.21
C ILE A 266 -31.77 12.71 -15.11
N CYS A 267 -31.22 13.44 -14.14
CA CYS A 267 -30.53 12.84 -13.00
C CYS A 267 -31.51 12.09 -12.08
N THR A 268 -31.22 10.78 -11.84
CA THR A 268 -32.02 9.93 -10.95
C THR A 268 -31.25 9.52 -9.68
N CYS A 269 -29.95 9.88 -9.56
CA CYS A 269 -29.11 9.51 -8.41
C CYS A 269 -29.27 10.42 -7.18
N GLY A 270 -30.14 11.40 -7.21
CA GLY A 270 -30.37 12.38 -6.14
C GLY A 270 -29.31 13.49 -6.02
N GLY A 271 -28.25 13.45 -6.80
CA GLY A 271 -27.27 14.55 -6.91
C GLY A 271 -26.47 14.90 -5.64
N VAL A 272 -26.34 13.95 -4.68
CA VAL A 272 -25.63 14.17 -3.41
C VAL A 272 -24.27 13.52 -3.45
N ALA A 273 -23.22 14.31 -3.24
CA ALA A 273 -21.86 13.78 -3.07
C ALA A 273 -21.74 13.05 -1.72
N LYS A 274 -21.12 11.85 -1.73
CA LYS A 274 -20.86 11.07 -0.51
C LYS A 274 -19.68 11.60 0.29
N ALA A 275 -18.83 12.45 -0.33
CA ALA A 275 -17.62 12.95 0.26
C ALA A 275 -17.17 14.27 -0.35
N LYS A 276 -16.20 14.91 0.32
CA LYS A 276 -15.51 16.12 -0.14
C LYS A 276 -14.03 15.85 -0.25
N LEU A 277 -13.40 16.24 -1.37
CA LEU A 277 -11.96 16.21 -1.51
C LEU A 277 -11.33 17.33 -0.68
N ILE A 278 -10.57 16.98 0.35
CA ILE A 278 -9.77 17.94 1.11
C ILE A 278 -8.54 18.32 0.28
N THR A 279 -7.90 17.33 -0.34
CA THR A 279 -6.79 17.56 -1.28
C THR A 279 -7.25 17.36 -2.72
N ARG A 280 -7.23 18.43 -3.54
CA ARG A 280 -7.49 18.32 -4.99
C ARG A 280 -6.29 17.75 -5.77
N LYS A 281 -5.07 18.12 -5.34
CA LYS A 281 -3.80 17.55 -5.79
C LYS A 281 -3.21 16.77 -4.63
N PRO A 282 -2.38 15.73 -4.87
CA PRO A 282 -1.70 15.05 -3.77
C PRO A 282 -0.74 16.01 -3.06
N ILE A 283 -0.55 15.80 -1.77
CA ILE A 283 0.55 16.42 -1.02
C ILE A 283 1.78 15.51 -1.23
N GLU A 284 2.89 16.11 -1.59
CA GLU A 284 4.19 15.45 -1.79
C GLU A 284 5.18 15.96 -0.75
N ALA A 285 6.24 15.18 -0.48
CA ALA A 285 7.27 15.56 0.47
C ALA A 285 7.98 16.85 0.04
N ASP A 286 8.22 17.74 0.99
CA ASP A 286 9.00 18.96 0.79
C ASP A 286 10.52 18.67 0.75
N ALA A 287 11.32 19.71 0.49
CA ALA A 287 12.76 19.58 0.39
C ALA A 287 13.40 19.08 1.71
N ALA A 288 12.92 19.54 2.86
CA ALA A 288 13.45 19.17 4.16
C ALA A 288 13.19 17.69 4.48
N GLU A 289 11.99 17.19 4.17
CA GLU A 289 11.67 15.77 4.32
C GLU A 289 12.49 14.90 3.36
N LEU A 290 12.70 15.35 2.11
CA LEU A 290 13.48 14.61 1.11
C LEU A 290 14.97 14.47 1.50
N GLU A 291 15.53 15.43 2.22
CA GLU A 291 16.90 15.36 2.74
C GLU A 291 17.03 14.32 3.85
N THR A 292 16.04 14.22 4.73
CA THR A 292 16.07 13.31 5.91
C THR A 292 15.47 11.94 5.62
N ASN A 293 14.48 11.85 4.72
CA ASN A 293 13.75 10.63 4.41
C ASN A 293 13.63 10.40 2.89
N ARG A 294 14.62 9.74 2.29
CA ARG A 294 14.62 9.44 0.85
C ARG A 294 13.45 8.57 0.38
N ARG A 295 12.77 7.87 1.30
CA ARG A 295 11.62 7.00 0.99
C ARG A 295 10.37 7.82 0.65
N SER A 296 10.27 9.06 1.15
CA SER A 296 9.16 9.98 0.83
C SER A 296 9.15 10.50 -0.61
N ARG A 297 10.23 10.28 -1.37
CA ARG A 297 10.39 10.82 -2.73
C ARG A 297 9.26 10.49 -3.71
N SER A 298 8.64 9.33 -3.58
CA SER A 298 7.55 8.89 -4.45
C SER A 298 6.18 8.97 -3.76
N ALA A 299 6.17 9.39 -2.50
CA ALA A 299 4.98 9.43 -1.67
C ALA A 299 4.00 10.51 -2.14
N LYS A 300 2.72 10.17 -2.14
CA LYS A 300 1.61 11.07 -2.48
C LYS A 300 0.48 10.88 -1.49
N LEU A 301 0.23 11.88 -0.66
CA LEU A 301 -0.88 11.86 0.28
C LEU A 301 -2.14 12.45 -0.36
N ARG A 302 -3.24 11.72 -0.26
CA ARG A 302 -4.58 12.21 -0.59
C ARG A 302 -5.48 12.15 0.63
N VAL A 303 -6.30 13.19 0.80
CA VAL A 303 -7.23 13.32 1.94
C VAL A 303 -8.64 13.57 1.42
N LEU A 304 -9.59 12.82 1.98
CA LEU A 304 -11.02 12.90 1.70
C LEU A 304 -11.76 13.00 3.03
N GLU A 305 -12.90 13.71 3.05
CA GLU A 305 -13.82 13.83 4.18
C GLU A 305 -15.18 13.25 3.77
N LYS A 306 -15.76 12.36 4.58
CA LYS A 306 -17.10 11.80 4.37
C LYS A 306 -18.16 12.88 4.65
N ALA A 307 -19.17 12.99 3.78
CA ALA A 307 -20.25 13.96 3.91
C ALA A 307 -21.23 13.62 5.05
#